data_2164dc36807a8b4e1e4ddc26a97fd8d5
#
_entry.id   2164dc36807a8b4e1e4ddc26a97fd8d5
#
_cell.length_a   1.000
_cell.length_b   1.000
_cell.length_c   1.000
_cell.angle_alpha   90.00
_cell.angle_beta   90.00
_cell.angle_gamma   90.00
#
_symmetry.space_group_name_H-M   'P 1'
#
loop_
_entity.id
_entity.type
_entity.pdbx_description
1 polymer ?
#
loop_
_entity_poly.entity_id
_entity_poly.type
_entity_poly.pdbx_seq_one_letter_code
_entity_poly.pdbx_strand_id
1 'polypeptide(L)'
;MTGRLARLRVTLGFAFGGVVLALAQPTMATLATGTAIAAAGECLRFWASGHLNKAREVTVSGPYRWFAHPLYIGSSIMGVGLAVISNSYIVTALITVYLAATLTAAVRNEEAFLRRTFGDRYDRYRRGGTGDPAMAAERSRRFSVAQAIANREFRAVAGLLLAVLLLLLKATYNGMFWRAAAGQ
;
A
#
# COMPACT_ATOMS: atom_id res chain seq x y z
N MET A 1 -14.62 17.05 -17.01
CA MET A 1 -14.61 15.57 -17.03
C MET A 1 -13.89 14.92 -15.83
N THR A 2 -13.00 15.62 -15.14
CA THR A 2 -12.17 15.10 -14.03
C THR A 2 -12.93 14.69 -12.77
N GLY A 3 -14.00 15.41 -12.40
CA GLY A 3 -14.73 15.09 -11.14
C GLY A 3 -15.60 13.83 -11.18
N ARG A 4 -16.08 13.41 -12.37
CA ARG A 4 -16.85 12.16 -12.52
C ARG A 4 -15.95 10.94 -12.44
N LEU A 5 -14.78 10.98 -13.08
CA LEU A 5 -13.79 9.90 -13.04
C LEU A 5 -13.21 9.69 -11.63
N ALA A 6 -12.97 10.79 -10.89
CA ALA A 6 -12.49 10.70 -9.51
C ALA A 6 -13.55 10.07 -8.58
N ARG A 7 -14.82 10.44 -8.72
CA ARG A 7 -15.94 9.85 -7.97
C ARG A 7 -16.10 8.36 -8.30
N LEU A 8 -16.05 8.01 -9.59
CA LEU A 8 -16.18 6.62 -10.04
C LEU A 8 -15.08 5.73 -9.43
N ARG A 9 -13.83 6.21 -9.40
CA ARG A 9 -12.71 5.49 -8.80
C ARG A 9 -12.91 5.25 -7.30
N VAL A 10 -13.42 6.24 -6.58
CA VAL A 10 -13.71 6.12 -5.14
C VAL A 10 -14.84 5.12 -4.90
N THR A 11 -15.94 5.23 -5.65
CA THR A 11 -17.07 4.30 -5.54
C THR A 11 -16.67 2.87 -5.86
N LEU A 12 -15.88 2.66 -6.92
CA LEU A 12 -15.37 1.32 -7.27
C LEU A 12 -14.44 0.76 -6.18
N GLY A 13 -13.63 1.60 -5.53
CA GLY A 13 -12.79 1.19 -4.41
C GLY A 13 -13.62 0.72 -3.21
N PHE A 14 -14.67 1.45 -2.84
CA PHE A 14 -15.57 1.04 -1.76
C PHE A 14 -16.38 -0.21 -2.12
N ALA A 15 -16.89 -0.31 -3.35
CA ALA A 15 -17.58 -1.50 -3.82
C ALA A 15 -16.67 -2.73 -3.79
N PHE A 16 -15.43 -2.60 -4.26
CA PHE A 16 -14.42 -3.65 -4.17
C PHE A 16 -14.14 -4.06 -2.72
N GLY A 17 -13.95 -3.08 -1.82
CA GLY A 17 -13.78 -3.36 -0.38
C GLY A 17 -14.97 -4.11 0.23
N GLY A 18 -16.19 -3.74 -0.14
CA GLY A 18 -17.43 -4.43 0.28
C GLY A 18 -17.48 -5.88 -0.21
N VAL A 19 -17.13 -6.12 -1.47
CA VAL A 19 -17.06 -7.48 -2.04
C VAL A 19 -15.99 -8.32 -1.33
N VAL A 20 -14.79 -7.76 -1.12
CA VAL A 20 -13.71 -8.43 -0.38
C VAL A 20 -14.18 -8.79 1.03
N LEU A 21 -14.80 -7.85 1.74
CA LEU A 21 -15.32 -8.09 3.10
C LEU A 21 -16.42 -9.15 3.09
N ALA A 22 -17.32 -9.14 2.12
CA ALA A 22 -18.41 -10.13 2.02
C ALA A 22 -17.89 -11.55 1.79
N LEU A 23 -16.88 -11.72 0.93
CA LEU A 23 -16.32 -13.02 0.55
C LEU A 23 -15.20 -13.52 1.47
N ALA A 24 -14.63 -12.68 2.31
CA ALA A 24 -13.59 -13.07 3.26
C ALA A 24 -14.16 -14.01 4.33
N GLN A 25 -13.35 -14.99 4.75
CA GLN A 25 -13.66 -15.94 5.83
C GLN A 25 -12.55 -15.96 6.88
N PRO A 26 -12.29 -14.82 7.54
CA PRO A 26 -11.18 -14.69 8.46
C PRO A 26 -11.33 -15.59 9.67
N THR A 27 -10.23 -16.19 10.12
CA THR A 27 -10.06 -16.85 11.40
C THR A 27 -9.14 -16.03 12.29
N MET A 28 -9.10 -16.27 13.60
CA MET A 28 -8.17 -15.58 14.48
C MET A 28 -6.70 -15.81 14.10
N ALA A 29 -6.35 -17.01 13.64
CA ALA A 29 -4.98 -17.32 13.19
C ALA A 29 -4.62 -16.55 11.92
N THR A 30 -5.48 -16.56 10.88
CA THR A 30 -5.22 -15.82 9.64
C THR A 30 -5.26 -14.31 9.86
N LEU A 31 -6.10 -13.82 10.79
CA LEU A 31 -6.14 -12.42 11.18
C LEU A 31 -4.82 -11.99 11.81
N ALA A 32 -4.30 -12.74 12.79
CA ALA A 32 -3.04 -12.40 13.46
C ALA A 32 -1.87 -12.40 12.48
N THR A 33 -1.72 -13.47 11.69
CA THR A 33 -0.62 -13.61 10.72
C THR A 33 -0.69 -12.54 9.62
N GLY A 34 -1.86 -12.36 9.03
CA GLY A 34 -2.04 -11.42 7.94
C GLY A 34 -1.93 -9.96 8.39
N THR A 35 -2.37 -9.64 9.63
CA THR A 35 -2.18 -8.30 10.22
C THR A 35 -0.69 -8.00 10.41
N ALA A 36 0.11 -8.96 10.90
CA ALA A 36 1.55 -8.77 11.03
C ALA A 36 2.22 -8.48 9.67
N ILE A 37 1.84 -9.23 8.61
CA ILE A 37 2.34 -8.99 7.26
C ILE A 37 1.90 -7.61 6.75
N ALA A 38 0.63 -7.26 6.90
CA ALA A 38 0.11 -5.98 6.44
C ALA A 38 0.77 -4.80 7.19
N ALA A 39 0.98 -4.93 8.49
CA ALA A 39 1.69 -3.94 9.29
C ALA A 39 3.15 -3.74 8.82
N ALA A 40 3.86 -4.82 8.47
CA ALA A 40 5.20 -4.71 7.90
C ALA A 40 5.20 -3.92 6.58
N GLY A 41 4.20 -4.15 5.71
CA GLY A 41 4.00 -3.38 4.49
C GLY A 41 3.74 -1.90 4.77
N GLU A 42 2.89 -1.60 5.74
CA GLU A 42 2.60 -0.21 6.13
C GLU A 42 3.80 0.48 6.78
N CYS A 43 4.59 -0.21 7.60
CA CYS A 43 5.84 0.32 8.14
C CYS A 43 6.81 0.73 7.03
N LEU A 44 6.95 -0.09 5.98
CA LEU A 44 7.78 0.26 4.81
C LEU A 44 7.22 1.49 4.08
N ARG A 45 5.90 1.58 3.91
CA ARG A 45 5.24 2.73 3.30
C ARG A 45 5.44 4.00 4.12
N PHE A 46 5.21 3.91 5.42
CA PHE A 46 5.39 5.04 6.34
C PHE A 46 6.84 5.55 6.31
N TRP A 47 7.81 4.62 6.33
CA TRP A 47 9.22 4.98 6.19
C TRP A 47 9.51 5.64 4.84
N ALA A 48 9.02 5.08 3.74
CA ALA A 48 9.19 5.65 2.41
C ALA A 48 8.55 7.04 2.30
N SER A 49 7.33 7.20 2.80
CA SER A 49 6.60 8.47 2.72
C SER A 49 7.28 9.61 3.51
N GLY A 50 7.96 9.28 4.61
CA GLY A 50 8.72 10.26 5.39
C GLY A 50 10.01 10.76 4.72
N HIS A 51 10.47 10.07 3.66
CA HIS A 51 11.58 10.49 2.82
C HIS A 51 11.13 11.13 1.50
N LEU A 52 9.91 10.84 1.04
CA LEU A 52 9.42 11.24 -0.27
C LEU A 52 9.14 12.74 -0.35
N ASN A 53 9.86 13.43 -1.22
CA ASN A 53 9.57 14.83 -1.57
C ASN A 53 8.91 14.90 -2.95
N LYS A 54 7.62 14.61 -2.96
CA LYS A 54 6.84 14.40 -4.16
C LYS A 54 6.91 15.57 -5.14
N ALA A 55 7.24 15.27 -6.39
CA ALA A 55 7.30 16.22 -7.51
C ALA A 55 8.36 17.35 -7.39
N ARG A 56 9.20 17.36 -6.36
CA ARG A 56 10.24 18.38 -6.17
C ARG A 56 11.64 17.89 -6.52
N GLU A 57 11.87 16.58 -6.40
CA GLU A 57 13.16 15.94 -6.65
C GLU A 57 13.01 14.46 -6.95
N VAL A 58 14.08 13.85 -7.44
CA VAL A 58 14.23 12.39 -7.46
C VAL A 58 14.66 11.95 -6.07
N THR A 59 13.75 11.38 -5.30
CA THR A 59 14.07 10.94 -3.93
C THR A 59 15.02 9.75 -3.96
N VAL A 60 16.18 9.88 -3.29
CA VAL A 60 17.24 8.87 -3.23
C VAL A 60 17.65 8.52 -1.79
N SER A 61 16.88 8.98 -0.80
CA SER A 61 17.12 8.74 0.64
C SER A 61 16.24 7.63 1.19
N GLY A 62 16.58 7.12 2.37
CA GLY A 62 15.83 6.04 3.02
C GLY A 62 15.70 4.81 2.13
N PRO A 63 14.50 4.19 2.01
CA PRO A 63 14.28 2.99 1.21
C PRO A 63 14.45 3.22 -0.30
N TYR A 64 14.40 4.47 -0.78
CA TYR A 64 14.66 4.82 -2.18
C TYR A 64 16.11 4.58 -2.63
N ARG A 65 17.03 4.30 -1.69
CA ARG A 65 18.39 3.87 -2.03
C ARG A 65 18.43 2.49 -2.66
N TRP A 66 17.48 1.62 -2.31
CA TRP A 66 17.45 0.22 -2.75
C TRP A 66 16.32 -0.06 -3.74
N PHE A 67 15.22 0.67 -3.61
CA PHE A 67 14.02 0.45 -4.41
C PHE A 67 13.56 1.75 -5.06
N ALA A 68 13.25 1.69 -6.34
CA ALA A 68 12.71 2.86 -7.05
C ALA A 68 11.29 3.22 -6.58
N HIS A 69 10.52 2.23 -6.14
CA HIS A 69 9.11 2.39 -5.78
C HIS A 69 8.76 1.71 -4.45
N PRO A 70 9.39 2.11 -3.32
CA PRO A 70 9.19 1.43 -2.03
C PRO A 70 7.75 1.54 -1.50
N LEU A 71 7.02 2.61 -1.81
CA LEU A 71 5.59 2.76 -1.48
C LEU A 71 4.74 1.66 -2.14
N TYR A 72 5.04 1.29 -3.38
CA TYR A 72 4.29 0.25 -4.08
C TYR A 72 4.68 -1.15 -3.60
N ILE A 73 5.94 -1.37 -3.23
CA ILE A 73 6.39 -2.61 -2.56
C ILE A 73 5.63 -2.77 -1.24
N GLY A 74 5.57 -1.74 -0.40
CA GLY A 74 4.81 -1.78 0.84
C GLY A 74 3.32 -2.05 0.61
N SER A 75 2.71 -1.43 -0.43
CA SER A 75 1.32 -1.72 -0.80
C SER A 75 1.10 -3.17 -1.21
N SER A 76 2.06 -3.76 -1.93
CA SER A 76 2.00 -5.19 -2.31
C SER A 76 2.06 -6.09 -1.07
N ILE A 77 2.96 -5.79 -0.12
CA ILE A 77 3.06 -6.54 1.14
C ILE A 77 1.76 -6.40 1.95
N MET A 78 1.18 -5.20 2.05
CA MET A 78 -0.13 -4.99 2.68
C MET A 78 -1.22 -5.83 2.02
N GLY A 79 -1.23 -5.87 0.69
CA GLY A 79 -2.18 -6.69 -0.06
C GLY A 79 -2.03 -8.18 0.22
N VAL A 80 -0.80 -8.68 0.31
CA VAL A 80 -0.54 -10.07 0.74
C VAL A 80 -1.09 -10.29 2.15
N GLY A 81 -0.85 -9.39 3.09
CA GLY A 81 -1.41 -9.48 4.44
C GLY A 81 -2.93 -9.55 4.45
N LEU A 82 -3.61 -8.68 3.69
CA LEU A 82 -5.07 -8.68 3.57
C LEU A 82 -5.59 -9.95 2.89
N ALA A 83 -4.88 -10.48 1.90
CA ALA A 83 -5.21 -11.77 1.28
C ALA A 83 -5.12 -12.93 2.28
N VAL A 84 -4.08 -12.96 3.12
CA VAL A 84 -3.94 -13.94 4.20
C VAL A 84 -5.07 -13.81 5.22
N ILE A 85 -5.39 -12.58 5.66
CA ILE A 85 -6.52 -12.35 6.59
C ILE A 85 -7.81 -12.88 5.99
N SER A 86 -8.04 -12.66 4.69
CA SER A 86 -9.30 -13.03 4.04
C SER A 86 -9.59 -14.53 4.06
N ASN A 87 -8.56 -15.36 4.15
CA ASN A 87 -8.64 -16.82 4.14
C ASN A 87 -9.57 -17.33 3.00
N SER A 88 -9.48 -16.71 1.81
CA SER A 88 -10.32 -16.98 0.66
C SER A 88 -9.51 -16.87 -0.63
N TYR A 89 -9.45 -17.94 -1.42
CA TYR A 89 -8.75 -17.94 -2.71
C TYR A 89 -9.35 -16.94 -3.70
N ILE A 90 -10.69 -16.76 -3.67
CA ILE A 90 -11.36 -15.78 -4.53
C ILE A 90 -10.93 -14.38 -4.17
N VAL A 91 -10.92 -14.03 -2.88
CA VAL A 91 -10.47 -12.72 -2.40
C VAL A 91 -9.00 -12.51 -2.72
N THR A 92 -8.15 -13.52 -2.53
CA THR A 92 -6.73 -13.46 -2.88
C THR A 92 -6.54 -13.15 -4.37
N ALA A 93 -7.26 -13.83 -5.26
CA ALA A 93 -7.23 -13.56 -6.70
C ALA A 93 -7.69 -12.14 -7.02
N LEU A 94 -8.80 -11.68 -6.42
CA LEU A 94 -9.32 -10.33 -6.60
C LEU A 94 -8.32 -9.25 -6.16
N ILE A 95 -7.73 -9.40 -4.97
CA ILE A 95 -6.70 -8.47 -4.46
C ILE A 95 -5.49 -8.46 -5.39
N THR A 96 -5.02 -9.63 -5.82
CA THR A 96 -3.86 -9.75 -6.71
C THR A 96 -4.09 -9.05 -8.04
N VAL A 97 -5.21 -9.29 -8.70
CA VAL A 97 -5.57 -8.65 -9.97
C VAL A 97 -5.72 -7.13 -9.79
N TYR A 98 -6.42 -6.70 -8.74
CA TYR A 98 -6.60 -5.28 -8.44
C TYR A 98 -5.26 -4.57 -8.22
N LEU A 99 -4.38 -5.14 -7.40
CA LEU A 99 -3.06 -4.57 -7.13
C LEU A 99 -2.18 -4.58 -8.37
N ALA A 100 -2.12 -5.69 -9.10
CA ALA A 100 -1.35 -5.78 -10.33
C ALA A 100 -1.76 -4.69 -11.34
N ALA A 101 -3.05 -4.50 -11.56
CA ALA A 101 -3.57 -3.47 -12.46
C ALA A 101 -3.28 -2.05 -11.96
N THR A 102 -3.62 -1.76 -10.69
CA THR A 102 -3.52 -0.40 -10.14
C THR A 102 -2.07 0.03 -9.91
N LEU A 103 -1.22 -0.85 -9.38
CA LEU A 103 0.19 -0.53 -9.14
C LEU A 103 0.97 -0.41 -10.46
N THR A 104 0.71 -1.28 -11.44
CA THR A 104 1.35 -1.14 -12.76
C THR A 104 0.99 0.18 -13.41
N ALA A 105 -0.28 0.57 -13.38
CA ALA A 105 -0.71 1.86 -13.91
C ALA A 105 -0.08 3.03 -13.14
N ALA A 106 0.00 2.95 -11.80
CA ALA A 106 0.60 3.97 -10.95
C ALA A 106 2.10 4.13 -11.23
N VAL A 107 2.86 3.01 -11.28
CA VAL A 107 4.29 3.01 -11.60
C VAL A 107 4.55 3.64 -12.96
N ARG A 108 3.82 3.21 -14.00
CA ARG A 108 3.98 3.75 -15.36
C ARG A 108 3.74 5.26 -15.42
N ASN A 109 2.69 5.73 -14.75
CA ASN A 109 2.35 7.15 -14.70
C ASN A 109 3.42 7.96 -13.94
N GLU A 110 3.91 7.42 -12.80
CA GLU A 110 4.97 8.05 -12.01
C GLU A 110 6.28 8.10 -12.78
N GLU A 111 6.71 7.00 -13.41
CA GLU A 111 7.92 6.97 -14.23
C GLU A 111 7.84 7.95 -15.42
N ALA A 112 6.69 8.00 -16.11
CA ALA A 112 6.48 8.95 -17.19
C ALA A 112 6.57 10.40 -16.70
N PHE A 113 6.00 10.70 -15.54
CA PHE A 113 6.10 12.02 -14.89
C PHE A 113 7.55 12.35 -14.51
N LEU A 114 8.25 11.42 -13.84
CA LEU A 114 9.63 11.63 -13.38
C LEU A 114 10.60 11.83 -14.56
N ARG A 115 10.45 11.06 -15.65
CA ARG A 115 11.26 11.25 -16.86
C ARG A 115 10.99 12.60 -17.52
N ARG A 116 9.73 13.03 -17.61
CA ARG A 116 9.39 14.37 -18.18
C ARG A 116 9.95 15.51 -17.34
N THR A 117 9.95 15.36 -16.02
CA THR A 117 10.31 16.43 -15.09
C THR A 117 11.82 16.48 -14.83
N PHE A 118 12.48 15.32 -14.71
CA PHE A 118 13.87 15.23 -14.26
C PHE A 118 14.83 14.62 -15.31
N GLY A 119 14.32 14.11 -16.44
CA GLY A 119 15.11 13.63 -17.56
C GLY A 119 16.25 12.68 -17.16
N ASP A 120 17.47 13.00 -17.61
CA ASP A 120 18.68 12.20 -17.39
C ASP A 120 18.99 11.92 -15.92
N ARG A 121 18.57 12.80 -15.01
CA ARG A 121 18.75 12.61 -13.57
C ARG A 121 17.97 11.41 -13.06
N TYR A 122 16.72 11.23 -13.52
CA TYR A 122 15.91 10.07 -13.18
C TYR A 122 16.46 8.80 -13.82
N ASP A 123 16.92 8.87 -15.08
CA ASP A 123 17.48 7.70 -15.76
C ASP A 123 18.81 7.24 -15.15
N ARG A 124 19.68 8.16 -14.67
CA ARG A 124 20.86 7.80 -13.88
C ARG A 124 20.49 7.10 -12.57
N TYR A 125 19.51 7.63 -11.84
CA TYR A 125 19.00 6.98 -10.63
C TYR A 125 18.51 5.55 -10.90
N ARG A 126 17.71 5.35 -11.96
CA ARG A 126 17.18 4.03 -12.33
C ARG A 126 18.27 3.02 -12.70
N ARG A 127 19.40 3.48 -13.24
CA ARG A 127 20.57 2.63 -13.56
C ARG A 127 21.45 2.34 -12.34
N GLY A 128 21.02 2.63 -11.15
CA GLY A 128 21.79 2.42 -9.92
C GLY A 128 22.72 3.60 -9.56
N GLY A 129 22.55 4.75 -10.20
CA GLY A 129 23.34 5.95 -9.99
C GLY A 129 23.04 6.70 -8.67
N THR A 130 22.63 6.00 -7.62
CA THR A 130 22.43 6.60 -6.28
C THR A 130 23.75 7.15 -5.70
N GLY A 131 24.89 6.76 -6.26
CA GLY A 131 26.24 7.26 -5.93
C GLY A 131 26.59 8.62 -6.54
N ASP A 132 25.75 9.19 -7.42
CA ASP A 132 26.02 10.46 -8.08
C ASP A 132 26.25 11.58 -7.05
N PRO A 133 27.39 12.29 -7.09
CA PRO A 133 27.66 13.44 -6.21
C PRO A 133 26.56 14.51 -6.27
N ALA A 134 25.94 14.71 -7.43
CA ALA A 134 24.83 15.65 -7.61
C ALA A 134 23.57 15.29 -6.77
N MET A 135 23.48 14.06 -6.26
CA MET A 135 22.40 13.58 -5.40
C MET A 135 22.83 13.41 -3.94
N ALA A 136 24.03 13.84 -3.57
CA ALA A 136 24.58 13.63 -2.22
C ALA A 136 23.74 14.29 -1.13
N ALA A 137 23.28 15.52 -1.38
CA ALA A 137 22.44 16.28 -0.43
C ALA A 137 21.08 15.58 -0.19
N GLU A 138 20.43 15.10 -1.24
CA GLU A 138 19.14 14.38 -1.13
C GLU A 138 19.32 13.02 -0.47
N ARG A 139 20.47 12.36 -0.67
CA ARG A 139 20.77 11.06 -0.05
C ARG A 139 20.92 11.16 1.46
N SER A 140 21.44 12.28 1.98
CA SER A 140 21.64 12.52 3.41
C SER A 140 20.37 12.91 4.16
N ARG A 141 19.23 13.09 3.47
CA ARG A 141 17.95 13.44 4.09
C ARG A 141 17.54 12.41 5.13
N ARG A 142 17.14 12.93 6.30
CA ARG A 142 16.61 12.12 7.39
C ARG A 142 15.10 11.92 7.24
N PHE A 143 14.61 10.85 7.86
CA PHE A 143 13.18 10.59 7.99
C PHE A 143 12.46 11.75 8.70
N SER A 144 11.28 12.11 8.20
CA SER A 144 10.44 13.17 8.78
C SER A 144 8.98 12.70 8.88
N VAL A 145 8.46 12.67 10.11
CA VAL A 145 7.04 12.41 10.37
C VAL A 145 6.17 13.49 9.73
N ALA A 146 6.58 14.75 9.80
CA ALA A 146 5.86 15.86 9.17
C ALA A 146 5.74 15.67 7.65
N GLN A 147 6.78 15.12 7.01
CA GLN A 147 6.74 14.78 5.58
C GLN A 147 5.78 13.63 5.28
N ALA A 148 5.74 12.58 6.12
CA ALA A 148 4.78 11.48 5.98
C ALA A 148 3.33 11.98 6.11
N ILE A 149 3.07 12.89 7.04
CA ILE A 149 1.77 13.54 7.22
C ILE A 149 1.43 14.41 5.99
N ALA A 150 2.37 15.20 5.49
CA ALA A 150 2.20 16.01 4.28
C ALA A 150 1.87 15.15 3.06
N ASN A 151 2.47 13.96 2.96
CA ASN A 151 2.18 12.95 1.93
C ASN A 151 0.85 12.19 2.18
N ARG A 152 0.14 12.52 3.26
CA ARG A 152 -1.17 11.95 3.65
C ARG A 152 -1.12 10.44 3.93
N GLU A 153 0.02 9.92 4.40
CA GLU A 153 0.17 8.50 4.69
C GLU A 153 -0.76 8.03 5.82
N PHE A 154 -1.15 8.93 6.73
CA PHE A 154 -2.17 8.65 7.75
C PHE A 154 -3.49 8.07 7.18
N ARG A 155 -3.80 8.33 5.89
CA ARG A 155 -4.98 7.75 5.23
C ARG A 155 -4.81 6.27 4.95
N ALA A 156 -3.60 5.83 4.61
CA ALA A 156 -3.31 4.42 4.40
C ALA A 156 -3.34 3.68 5.74
N VAL A 157 -2.72 4.25 6.78
CA VAL A 157 -2.78 3.73 8.16
C VAL A 157 -4.24 3.58 8.62
N ALA A 158 -5.05 4.64 8.50
CA ALA A 158 -6.46 4.61 8.88
C ALA A 158 -7.26 3.58 8.07
N GLY A 159 -7.00 3.48 6.77
CA GLY A 159 -7.63 2.48 5.90
C GLY A 159 -7.28 1.05 6.29
N LEU A 160 -6.01 0.78 6.62
CA LEU A 160 -5.56 -0.53 7.09
C LEU A 160 -6.21 -0.88 8.43
N LEU A 161 -6.20 0.05 9.39
CA LEU A 161 -6.81 -0.16 10.71
C LEU A 161 -8.31 -0.46 10.58
N LEU A 162 -9.03 0.30 9.73
CA LEU A 162 -10.44 0.06 9.46
C LEU A 162 -10.67 -1.33 8.83
N ALA A 163 -9.86 -1.71 7.84
CA ALA A 163 -9.98 -3.02 7.19
C ALA A 163 -9.75 -4.16 8.17
N VAL A 164 -8.70 -4.08 9.01
CA VAL A 164 -8.39 -5.08 10.03
C VAL A 164 -9.51 -5.14 11.07
N LEU A 165 -10.04 -3.99 11.52
CA LEU A 165 -11.16 -3.95 12.45
C LEU A 165 -12.41 -4.62 11.89
N LEU A 166 -12.79 -4.33 10.65
CA LEU A 166 -13.95 -4.95 10.00
C LEU A 166 -13.78 -6.47 9.85
N LEU A 167 -12.57 -6.92 9.49
CA LEU A 167 -12.26 -8.34 9.37
C LEU A 167 -12.20 -9.03 10.75
N LEU A 168 -11.75 -8.34 11.80
CA LEU A 168 -11.81 -8.83 13.18
C LEU A 168 -13.26 -9.01 13.63
N LEU A 169 -14.11 -8.01 13.41
CA LEU A 169 -15.54 -8.10 13.72
C LEU A 169 -16.21 -9.27 12.99
N LYS A 170 -15.84 -9.46 11.72
CA LYS A 170 -16.34 -10.60 10.95
C LYS A 170 -15.84 -11.95 11.49
N ALA A 171 -14.57 -12.05 11.87
CA ALA A 171 -14.01 -13.27 12.44
C ALA A 171 -14.67 -13.65 13.76
N THR A 172 -14.95 -12.67 14.63
CA THR A 172 -15.67 -12.88 15.90
C THR A 172 -17.12 -13.29 15.66
N TYR A 173 -17.82 -12.60 14.76
CA TYR A 173 -19.20 -12.94 14.41
C TYR A 173 -19.32 -14.35 13.85
N ASN A 174 -18.48 -14.73 12.88
CA ASN A 174 -18.47 -16.07 12.32
C ASN A 174 -18.17 -17.15 13.39
N GLY A 175 -17.19 -16.87 14.28
CA GLY A 175 -16.85 -17.78 15.38
C GLY A 175 -18.02 -17.98 16.36
N MET A 176 -18.76 -16.94 16.69
CA MET A 176 -19.95 -17.02 17.56
C MET A 176 -21.09 -17.78 16.89
N PHE A 177 -21.36 -17.52 15.61
CA PHE A 177 -22.41 -18.20 14.85
C PHE A 177 -22.19 -19.72 14.77
N TRP A 178 -20.98 -20.16 14.46
CA TRP A 178 -20.65 -21.58 14.36
C TRP A 178 -20.71 -22.30 15.72
N ARG A 179 -20.32 -21.64 16.82
CA ARG A 179 -20.46 -22.18 18.19
C ARG A 179 -21.91 -22.34 18.58
N ALA A 180 -22.73 -21.32 18.32
CA ALA A 180 -24.17 -21.38 18.59
C ALA A 180 -24.87 -22.48 17.77
N ALA A 181 -24.49 -22.64 16.49
CA ALA A 181 -25.02 -23.68 15.64
C ALA A 181 -24.54 -25.10 16.05
N ALA A 182 -23.37 -25.22 16.67
CA ALA A 182 -22.85 -26.50 17.19
C ALA A 182 -23.35 -26.86 18.59
N GLY A 183 -24.19 -26.03 19.22
CA GLY A 183 -24.78 -26.31 20.54
C GLY A 183 -23.80 -26.27 21.70
N GLN A 184 -22.67 -25.56 21.57
CA GLN A 184 -21.63 -25.38 22.60
C GLN A 184 -21.71 -24.00 23.25
#